data_ef651c5675dfbb23ad3b5eab1bfaab34
#
_entry.id   ef651c5675dfbb23ad3b5eab1bfaab34
#
_cell.length_a   1.000
_cell.length_b   1.000
_cell.length_c   1.000
_cell.angle_alpha   90.00
_cell.angle_beta   90.00
_cell.angle_gamma   90.00
#
_symmetry.space_group_name_H-M   'P 1'
#
loop_
_entity.id
_entity.type
_entity.pdbx_description
1 polymer ?
#
loop_
_entity_poly.entity_id
_entity_poly.type
_entity_poly.pdbx_seq_one_letter_code
_entity_poly.pdbx_strand_id
1 'polypeptide(L)'
;MQILKELKNGNLLGLKSIKIASGLENFPQELYKLVDTLEVLDLTDNNLSSLPDDFDRFTKLKRLFLSNNRFTHVPKVLAKLPNLSMIGIRNNQIKIFEENSLPLSTRWLILTDNNIKILPSSIGDLTLLQKFMISGNKIRFLPDTISKCTNLELLRISANKLDAFPTSLLSLPKLSWLAYGGNPFCKKHPDSNNKLQTILWNELEIKELLGQGASGDIYKAIYKEKAVAIKVFKGEMTSDGLPREEMDINISMGVHENLIDVLALVSQHPQGKDVLMLELIPSSYTNLGLPPSFETCTRDVYPKDFILSTKSVLKILKAMTNAAVHMHERCIMHGDFYAHNILIDKNDNCILGDFGGASYYEQEDLKIRTVLEQFEVRAFGCLIEDLLYVSKQDFEYKNIRDSLLQLKTLCLDEMPNKRPLFKQVLKLLYENI
;
A
#
# COMPACT_ATOMS: atom_id res chain seq x y z
N MET A 1 24.05 9.27 19.51
CA MET A 1 24.96 10.09 20.36
C MET A 1 26.22 10.55 19.62
N GLN A 2 26.93 9.69 18.85
CA GLN A 2 28.12 10.11 18.08
C GLN A 2 27.80 11.17 17.02
N ILE A 3 26.74 10.99 16.23
CA ILE A 3 26.28 11.95 15.20
C ILE A 3 26.05 13.36 15.76
N LEU A 4 25.45 13.48 16.96
CA LEU A 4 25.23 14.79 17.60
C LEU A 4 26.54 15.43 18.04
N LYS A 5 27.54 14.65 18.50
CA LYS A 5 28.88 15.15 18.81
C LYS A 5 29.59 15.67 17.56
N GLU A 6 29.47 14.96 16.43
CA GLU A 6 30.06 15.36 15.17
C GLU A 6 29.39 16.64 14.61
N LEU A 7 28.05 16.76 14.72
CA LEU A 7 27.32 18.00 14.41
C LEU A 7 27.79 19.16 15.29
N LYS A 8 27.95 18.91 16.60
CA LYS A 8 28.45 19.93 17.55
C LYS A 8 29.83 20.42 17.16
N ASN A 9 30.69 19.52 16.70
CA ASN A 9 32.06 19.84 16.26
C ASN A 9 32.12 20.44 14.85
N GLY A 10 31.00 20.54 14.12
CA GLY A 10 30.93 21.09 12.76
C GLY A 10 31.34 20.13 11.64
N ASN A 11 31.59 18.85 11.95
CA ASN A 11 32.05 17.86 10.96
C ASN A 11 30.97 17.44 9.94
N LEU A 12 29.68 17.72 10.20
CA LEU A 12 28.54 17.31 9.37
C LEU A 12 27.80 18.50 8.76
N LEU A 13 28.44 19.66 8.66
CA LEU A 13 27.86 20.84 8.03
C LEU A 13 27.57 20.58 6.55
N GLY A 14 26.43 21.07 6.05
CA GLY A 14 26.03 20.90 4.66
C GLY A 14 25.32 19.60 4.32
N LEU A 15 25.09 18.70 5.29
CA LEU A 15 24.31 17.49 5.06
C LEU A 15 22.88 17.84 4.61
N LYS A 16 22.41 17.10 3.59
CA LYS A 16 21.03 17.18 3.10
C LYS A 16 20.09 16.14 3.73
N SER A 17 20.64 15.09 4.32
CA SER A 17 19.86 14.02 4.93
C SER A 17 20.53 13.53 6.19
N ILE A 18 19.74 13.34 7.26
CA ILE A 18 20.24 12.80 8.52
C ILE A 18 19.18 11.93 9.18
N LYS A 19 19.63 10.81 9.77
CA LYS A 19 18.82 9.94 10.62
C LYS A 19 19.44 9.86 12.02
N ILE A 20 18.62 10.03 13.06
CA ILE A 20 19.04 9.92 14.46
C ILE A 20 18.02 9.07 15.22
N ALA A 21 18.43 7.88 15.66
CA ALA A 21 17.67 6.98 16.51
C ALA A 21 18.53 6.67 17.73
N SER A 22 18.33 7.42 18.81
CA SER A 22 19.19 7.35 20.01
C SER A 22 18.46 7.63 21.33
N GLY A 23 17.12 7.40 21.34
CA GLY A 23 16.29 7.60 22.53
C GLY A 23 16.11 9.07 22.91
N LEU A 24 16.13 9.98 21.94
CA LEU A 24 16.00 11.42 22.19
C LEU A 24 14.65 11.74 22.87
N GLU A 25 14.68 12.45 23.97
CA GLU A 25 13.48 12.98 24.66
C GLU A 25 13.12 14.39 24.18
N ASN A 26 14.12 15.15 23.73
CA ASN A 26 13.97 16.51 23.22
C ASN A 26 14.63 16.66 21.84
N PHE A 27 14.13 17.61 21.06
CA PHE A 27 14.72 17.95 19.77
C PHE A 27 16.16 18.45 19.94
N PRO A 28 17.17 17.84 19.26
CA PRO A 28 18.57 18.22 19.44
C PRO A 28 18.88 19.55 18.77
N GLN A 29 19.33 20.52 19.55
CA GLN A 29 19.65 21.88 19.10
C GLN A 29 20.78 21.90 18.06
N GLU A 30 21.63 20.90 18.04
CA GLU A 30 22.73 20.74 17.07
C GLU A 30 22.23 20.67 15.63
N LEU A 31 21.00 20.20 15.40
CA LEU A 31 20.39 20.14 14.08
C LEU A 31 20.20 21.52 13.43
N TYR A 32 20.08 22.60 14.22
CA TYR A 32 19.97 23.94 13.69
C TYR A 32 21.19 24.40 12.87
N LYS A 33 22.32 23.72 12.98
CA LYS A 33 23.46 23.95 12.09
C LYS A 33 23.22 23.51 10.64
N LEU A 34 22.13 22.77 10.39
CA LEU A 34 21.76 22.24 9.08
C LEU A 34 20.52 22.92 8.47
N VAL A 35 19.99 24.01 9.05
CA VAL A 35 18.75 24.66 8.61
C VAL A 35 18.78 25.06 7.13
N ASP A 36 19.94 25.46 6.61
CA ASP A 36 20.11 25.94 5.24
C ASP A 36 20.30 24.82 4.20
N THR A 37 20.49 23.57 4.66
CA THR A 37 20.85 22.46 3.76
C THR A 37 19.99 21.22 3.90
N LEU A 38 19.35 21.00 5.07
CA LEU A 38 18.66 19.76 5.38
C LEU A 38 17.37 19.61 4.57
N GLU A 39 17.31 18.55 3.76
CA GLU A 39 16.15 18.18 2.93
C GLU A 39 15.38 16.99 3.52
N VAL A 40 16.06 16.08 4.25
CA VAL A 40 15.47 14.88 4.86
C VAL A 40 15.89 14.76 6.30
N LEU A 41 14.92 14.71 7.21
CA LEU A 41 15.14 14.49 8.65
C LEU A 41 14.39 13.24 9.11
N ASP A 42 15.13 12.23 9.56
CA ASP A 42 14.56 11.02 10.14
C ASP A 42 14.90 10.96 11.65
N LEU A 43 13.89 11.17 12.48
CA LEU A 43 13.92 11.06 13.94
C LEU A 43 13.04 9.88 14.41
N THR A 44 12.86 8.87 13.59
CA THR A 44 12.16 7.61 13.93
C THR A 44 12.89 6.92 15.10
N ASP A 45 12.15 6.16 15.92
CA ASP A 45 12.66 5.38 17.06
C ASP A 45 13.31 6.25 18.15
N ASN A 46 12.59 7.30 18.59
CA ASN A 46 12.99 8.14 19.71
C ASN A 46 11.86 8.27 20.76
N ASN A 47 12.00 9.20 21.70
CA ASN A 47 11.02 9.48 22.74
C ASN A 47 10.46 10.92 22.64
N LEU A 48 10.52 11.53 21.47
CA LEU A 48 10.07 12.90 21.24
C LEU A 48 8.55 13.03 21.43
N SER A 49 8.11 14.10 22.09
CA SER A 49 6.69 14.43 22.26
C SER A 49 6.28 15.73 21.56
N SER A 50 7.25 16.56 21.19
CA SER A 50 7.02 17.85 20.51
C SER A 50 8.18 18.21 19.59
N LEU A 51 7.91 19.15 18.68
CA LEU A 51 8.92 19.89 17.95
C LEU A 51 9.00 21.31 18.51
N PRO A 52 10.17 21.98 18.43
CA PRO A 52 10.31 23.37 18.88
C PRO A 52 9.50 24.34 18.02
N ASP A 53 9.09 25.47 18.61
CA ASP A 53 8.24 26.46 17.93
C ASP A 53 8.89 27.11 16.69
N ASP A 54 10.23 27.15 16.70
CA ASP A 54 11.05 27.67 15.59
C ASP A 54 11.56 26.57 14.63
N PHE A 55 10.90 25.41 14.63
CA PHE A 55 11.19 24.32 13.67
C PHE A 55 10.96 24.73 12.21
N ASP A 56 10.14 25.74 11.95
CA ASP A 56 9.90 26.33 10.64
C ASP A 56 11.15 26.97 9.99
N ARG A 57 12.24 27.13 10.74
CA ARG A 57 13.57 27.51 10.21
C ARG A 57 14.13 26.51 9.19
N PHE A 58 13.73 25.24 9.25
CA PHE A 58 14.16 24.20 8.28
C PHE A 58 13.46 24.35 6.93
N THR A 59 13.59 25.50 6.30
CA THR A 59 12.85 25.86 5.06
C THR A 59 13.17 24.98 3.86
N LYS A 60 14.30 24.25 3.86
CA LYS A 60 14.67 23.31 2.80
C LYS A 60 14.11 21.90 3.01
N LEU A 61 13.50 21.63 4.17
CA LEU A 61 13.02 20.29 4.53
C LEU A 61 11.88 19.85 3.61
N LYS A 62 12.06 18.67 2.99
CA LYS A 62 11.12 18.03 2.06
C LYS A 62 10.45 16.81 2.67
N ARG A 63 11.18 16.08 3.54
CA ARG A 63 10.73 14.83 4.15
C ARG A 63 11.04 14.84 5.64
N LEU A 64 10.04 14.48 6.44
CA LEU A 64 10.16 14.38 7.90
C LEU A 64 9.57 13.06 8.40
N PHE A 65 10.37 12.30 9.13
CA PHE A 65 9.97 11.06 9.77
C PHE A 65 10.08 11.16 11.28
N LEU A 66 8.96 10.97 11.98
CA LEU A 66 8.80 11.02 13.43
C LEU A 66 8.12 9.74 13.95
N SER A 67 8.19 8.64 13.20
CA SER A 67 7.54 7.37 13.58
C SER A 67 8.14 6.80 14.86
N ASN A 68 7.37 6.00 15.60
CA ASN A 68 7.81 5.38 16.85
C ASN A 68 8.34 6.41 17.87
N ASN A 69 7.51 7.41 18.17
CA ASN A 69 7.78 8.47 19.15
C ASN A 69 6.58 8.60 20.12
N ARG A 70 6.47 9.71 20.84
CA ARG A 70 5.45 9.97 21.87
C ARG A 70 4.57 11.18 21.55
N PHE A 71 4.40 11.55 20.29
CA PHE A 71 3.55 12.67 19.90
C PHE A 71 2.08 12.38 20.22
N THR A 72 1.39 13.34 20.83
CA THR A 72 -0.05 13.28 21.18
C THR A 72 -0.92 14.13 20.25
N HIS A 73 -0.30 14.97 19.43
CA HIS A 73 -0.93 15.83 18.45
C HIS A 73 -0.04 15.95 17.19
N VAL A 74 -0.65 16.32 16.07
CA VAL A 74 0.09 16.71 14.88
C VAL A 74 0.70 18.09 15.13
N PRO A 75 2.04 18.26 15.05
CA PRO A 75 2.67 19.53 15.40
C PRO A 75 2.26 20.66 14.43
N LYS A 76 1.65 21.72 14.95
CA LYS A 76 1.18 22.87 14.14
C LYS A 76 2.29 23.61 13.39
N VAL A 77 3.52 23.58 13.91
CA VAL A 77 4.67 24.23 13.27
C VAL A 77 4.95 23.66 11.88
N LEU A 78 4.51 22.42 11.59
CA LEU A 78 4.68 21.81 10.26
C LEU A 78 4.00 22.61 9.16
N ALA A 79 2.86 23.24 9.43
CA ALA A 79 2.13 24.07 8.47
C ALA A 79 2.96 25.21 7.88
N LYS A 80 3.98 25.66 8.59
CA LYS A 80 4.85 26.77 8.18
C LYS A 80 6.02 26.35 7.26
N LEU A 81 6.21 25.03 7.01
CA LEU A 81 7.32 24.51 6.22
C LEU A 81 6.96 24.47 4.73
N PRO A 82 7.49 25.39 3.89
CA PRO A 82 6.98 25.59 2.53
C PRO A 82 7.28 24.43 1.57
N ASN A 83 8.35 23.67 1.83
CA ASN A 83 8.82 22.60 0.96
C ASN A 83 8.53 21.19 1.51
N LEU A 84 7.94 21.08 2.70
CA LEU A 84 7.68 19.79 3.33
C LEU A 84 6.51 19.10 2.63
N SER A 85 6.82 18.03 1.90
CA SER A 85 5.86 17.28 1.09
C SER A 85 5.61 15.86 1.56
N MET A 86 6.49 15.30 2.40
CA MET A 86 6.32 13.97 2.97
C MET A 86 6.46 14.00 4.49
N ILE A 87 5.43 13.49 5.18
CA ILE A 87 5.33 13.50 6.65
C ILE A 87 4.95 12.11 7.12
N GLY A 88 5.82 11.49 7.93
CA GLY A 88 5.60 10.18 8.55
C GLY A 88 5.60 10.27 10.06
N ILE A 89 4.43 10.05 10.69
CA ILE A 89 4.27 10.06 12.16
C ILE A 89 3.51 8.77 12.60
N ARG A 90 3.93 7.62 12.04
CA ARG A 90 3.35 6.32 12.38
C ARG A 90 3.69 5.93 13.82
N ASN A 91 2.83 5.09 14.43
CA ASN A 91 3.04 4.51 15.74
C ASN A 91 3.46 5.56 16.78
N ASN A 92 2.51 6.46 17.04
CA ASN A 92 2.57 7.48 18.07
C ASN A 92 1.29 7.42 18.91
N GLN A 93 1.01 8.45 19.68
CA GLN A 93 -0.14 8.54 20.55
C GLN A 93 -1.08 9.68 20.11
N ILE A 94 -1.07 10.06 18.83
CA ILE A 94 -1.79 11.23 18.33
C ILE A 94 -3.29 11.04 18.54
N LYS A 95 -3.90 11.96 19.27
CA LYS A 95 -5.36 12.06 19.51
C LYS A 95 -5.95 13.27 18.81
N ILE A 96 -5.15 14.33 18.67
CA ILE A 96 -5.56 15.65 18.21
C ILE A 96 -4.88 15.93 16.86
N PHE A 97 -5.70 16.15 15.85
CA PHE A 97 -5.29 16.65 14.54
C PHE A 97 -6.11 17.91 14.25
N GLU A 98 -5.49 19.05 14.50
CA GLU A 98 -6.18 20.35 14.40
C GLU A 98 -6.24 20.86 12.96
N GLU A 99 -7.19 21.77 12.71
CA GLU A 99 -7.29 22.47 11.42
C GLU A 99 -5.98 23.16 11.05
N ASN A 100 -5.63 23.11 9.77
CA ASN A 100 -4.47 23.80 9.20
C ASN A 100 -3.11 23.46 9.85
N SER A 101 -2.95 22.23 10.34
CA SER A 101 -1.70 21.77 10.98
C SER A 101 -0.64 21.28 9.99
N LEU A 102 -0.98 21.17 8.70
CA LEU A 102 -0.08 20.66 7.66
C LEU A 102 0.15 21.69 6.55
N PRO A 103 1.32 21.66 5.91
CA PRO A 103 1.60 22.53 4.78
C PRO A 103 0.81 22.08 3.52
N LEU A 104 0.37 23.04 2.71
CA LEU A 104 -0.35 22.76 1.46
C LEU A 104 0.50 21.99 0.42
N SER A 105 1.82 21.97 0.59
CA SER A 105 2.76 21.16 -0.21
C SER A 105 2.73 19.67 0.10
N THR A 106 1.93 19.21 1.09
CA THR A 106 1.86 17.79 1.50
C THR A 106 1.37 16.91 0.36
N ARG A 107 2.21 15.96 -0.05
CA ARG A 107 1.92 14.92 -1.06
C ARG A 107 1.76 13.54 -0.45
N TRP A 108 2.49 13.25 0.62
CA TRP A 108 2.50 11.95 1.28
C TRP A 108 2.39 12.12 2.79
N LEU A 109 1.28 11.62 3.36
CA LEU A 109 0.99 11.69 4.79
C LEU A 109 0.78 10.30 5.39
N ILE A 110 1.58 9.97 6.41
CA ILE A 110 1.50 8.70 7.14
C ILE A 110 1.20 8.99 8.60
N LEU A 111 0.01 8.60 9.06
CA LEU A 111 -0.47 8.69 10.44
C LEU A 111 -0.97 7.34 10.96
N THR A 112 -0.55 6.24 10.31
CA THR A 112 -0.91 4.86 10.67
C THR A 112 -0.60 4.60 12.15
N ASP A 113 -1.45 3.79 12.81
CA ASP A 113 -1.25 3.33 14.19
C ASP A 113 -1.10 4.50 15.18
N ASN A 114 -2.20 5.25 15.30
CA ASN A 114 -2.36 6.35 16.25
C ASN A 114 -3.72 6.26 16.96
N ASN A 115 -4.15 7.31 17.63
CA ASN A 115 -5.41 7.37 18.38
C ASN A 115 -6.36 8.45 17.85
N ILE A 116 -6.24 8.84 16.59
CA ILE A 116 -7.03 9.91 15.97
C ILE A 116 -8.49 9.47 15.86
N LYS A 117 -9.40 10.32 16.33
CA LYS A 117 -10.86 10.09 16.25
C LYS A 117 -11.52 10.92 15.17
N ILE A 118 -11.00 12.10 14.91
CA ILE A 118 -11.58 13.10 14.00
C ILE A 118 -10.47 13.65 13.12
N LEU A 119 -10.72 13.68 11.82
CA LEU A 119 -9.88 14.39 10.86
C LEU A 119 -10.41 15.83 10.69
N PRO A 120 -9.53 16.83 10.60
CA PRO A 120 -9.93 18.21 10.35
C PRO A 120 -10.50 18.37 8.93
N SER A 121 -11.43 19.31 8.75
CA SER A 121 -11.99 19.62 7.44
C SER A 121 -10.94 20.19 6.47
N SER A 122 -9.90 20.84 6.98
CA SER A 122 -8.76 21.33 6.21
C SER A 122 -7.92 20.24 5.53
N ILE A 123 -8.19 18.95 5.80
CA ILE A 123 -7.59 17.86 5.01
C ILE A 123 -7.91 18.03 3.51
N GLY A 124 -9.11 18.54 3.17
CA GLY A 124 -9.53 18.81 1.80
C GLY A 124 -8.76 19.95 1.10
N ASP A 125 -8.02 20.76 1.83
CA ASP A 125 -7.19 21.82 1.27
C ASP A 125 -5.83 21.31 0.78
N LEU A 126 -5.47 20.06 1.14
CA LEU A 126 -4.27 19.37 0.68
C LEU A 126 -4.46 18.83 -0.75
N THR A 127 -4.68 19.71 -1.70
CA THR A 127 -4.97 19.34 -3.10
C THR A 127 -3.84 18.60 -3.80
N LEU A 128 -2.61 18.67 -3.27
CA LEU A 128 -1.45 17.91 -3.77
C LEU A 128 -1.31 16.52 -3.15
N LEU A 129 -2.19 16.14 -2.19
CA LEU A 129 -2.10 14.87 -1.49
C LEU A 129 -2.33 13.69 -2.45
N GLN A 130 -1.30 12.85 -2.60
CA GLN A 130 -1.30 11.65 -3.45
C GLN A 130 -1.40 10.36 -2.65
N LYS A 131 -0.77 10.32 -1.47
CA LYS A 131 -0.73 9.12 -0.62
C LYS A 131 -1.09 9.47 0.83
N PHE A 132 -2.18 8.86 1.31
CA PHE A 132 -2.68 9.08 2.66
C PHE A 132 -2.89 7.76 3.40
N MET A 133 -2.15 7.57 4.49
CA MET A 133 -2.14 6.33 5.26
C MET A 133 -2.51 6.62 6.72
N ILE A 134 -3.71 6.20 7.13
CA ILE A 134 -4.30 6.43 8.46
C ILE A 134 -4.91 5.15 9.05
N SER A 135 -4.50 3.97 8.57
CA SER A 135 -4.93 2.69 9.14
C SER A 135 -4.62 2.61 10.63
N GLY A 136 -5.41 1.84 11.38
CA GLY A 136 -5.16 1.61 12.81
C GLY A 136 -5.42 2.82 13.70
N ASN A 137 -6.37 3.69 13.33
CA ASN A 137 -6.83 4.80 14.16
C ASN A 137 -8.22 4.52 14.78
N LYS A 138 -8.90 5.54 15.26
CA LYS A 138 -10.22 5.45 15.89
C LYS A 138 -11.26 6.31 15.17
N ILE A 139 -11.07 6.53 13.86
CA ILE A 139 -11.88 7.43 13.03
C ILE A 139 -13.22 6.75 12.74
N ARG A 140 -14.33 7.47 12.96
CA ARG A 140 -15.69 6.99 12.69
C ARG A 140 -16.27 7.48 11.38
N PHE A 141 -15.78 8.58 10.85
CA PHE A 141 -16.17 9.13 9.54
C PHE A 141 -15.02 9.95 8.95
N LEU A 142 -14.96 10.03 7.63
CA LEU A 142 -14.09 10.96 6.94
C LEU A 142 -14.87 12.27 6.66
N PRO A 143 -14.23 13.44 6.75
CA PRO A 143 -14.89 14.69 6.37
C PRO A 143 -15.19 14.70 4.86
N ASP A 144 -16.34 15.24 4.46
CA ASP A 144 -16.73 15.29 3.04
C ASP A 144 -15.74 16.09 2.18
N THR A 145 -15.00 16.99 2.80
CA THR A 145 -13.94 17.77 2.16
C THR A 145 -12.81 16.92 1.59
N ILE A 146 -12.67 15.64 1.98
CA ILE A 146 -11.69 14.70 1.39
C ILE A 146 -11.89 14.59 -0.13
N SER A 147 -13.11 14.78 -0.63
CA SER A 147 -13.43 14.79 -2.06
C SER A 147 -12.68 15.88 -2.86
N LYS A 148 -12.15 16.91 -2.20
CA LYS A 148 -11.32 17.95 -2.81
C LYS A 148 -9.87 17.52 -3.05
N CYS A 149 -9.42 16.44 -2.43
CA CYS A 149 -8.08 15.86 -2.64
C CYS A 149 -8.01 15.13 -3.99
N THR A 150 -8.24 15.83 -5.10
CA THR A 150 -8.39 15.23 -6.44
C THR A 150 -7.13 14.54 -6.97
N ASN A 151 -5.98 14.76 -6.34
CA ASN A 151 -4.73 14.05 -6.65
C ASN A 151 -4.53 12.77 -5.81
N LEU A 152 -5.47 12.43 -4.92
CA LEU A 152 -5.34 11.25 -4.05
C LEU A 152 -5.42 9.96 -4.88
N GLU A 153 -4.33 9.20 -4.87
CA GLU A 153 -4.16 7.95 -5.62
C GLU A 153 -4.18 6.72 -4.70
N LEU A 154 -3.56 6.84 -3.51
CA LEU A 154 -3.49 5.77 -2.52
C LEU A 154 -4.10 6.24 -1.20
N LEU A 155 -5.06 5.46 -0.68
CA LEU A 155 -5.71 5.70 0.62
C LEU A 155 -5.74 4.43 1.45
N ARG A 156 -5.20 4.48 2.66
CA ARG A 156 -5.22 3.40 3.65
C ARG A 156 -6.02 3.82 4.88
N ILE A 157 -7.23 3.30 5.02
CA ILE A 157 -8.17 3.59 6.13
C ILE A 157 -8.59 2.33 6.89
N SER A 158 -7.88 1.22 6.69
CA SER A 158 -8.15 -0.07 7.33
C SER A 158 -8.09 0.03 8.86
N ALA A 159 -8.79 -0.88 9.54
CA ALA A 159 -8.78 -1.02 11.00
C ALA A 159 -9.03 0.29 11.76
N ASN A 160 -9.97 1.08 11.26
CA ASN A 160 -10.54 2.23 11.96
C ASN A 160 -11.88 1.86 12.64
N LYS A 161 -12.73 2.83 12.88
CA LYS A 161 -14.08 2.66 13.49
C LYS A 161 -15.17 3.24 12.59
N LEU A 162 -14.94 3.18 11.25
CA LEU A 162 -15.89 3.73 10.30
C LEU A 162 -17.22 2.96 10.36
N ASP A 163 -18.31 3.69 10.58
CA ASP A 163 -19.65 3.12 10.72
C ASP A 163 -20.28 2.78 9.36
N ALA A 164 -19.84 3.45 8.28
CA ALA A 164 -20.26 3.24 6.90
C ALA A 164 -19.12 3.54 5.93
N PHE A 165 -19.23 3.05 4.69
CA PHE A 165 -18.29 3.40 3.63
C PHE A 165 -18.37 4.91 3.31
N PRO A 166 -17.24 5.64 3.30
CA PRO A 166 -17.22 7.09 3.04
C PRO A 166 -17.56 7.40 1.58
N THR A 167 -18.81 7.77 1.30
CA THR A 167 -19.29 8.01 -0.07
C THR A 167 -18.63 9.21 -0.75
N SER A 168 -18.05 10.15 0.02
CA SER A 168 -17.22 11.26 -0.49
C SER A 168 -16.00 10.81 -1.30
N LEU A 169 -15.54 9.55 -1.13
CA LEU A 169 -14.45 8.97 -1.90
C LEU A 169 -14.87 8.61 -3.34
N LEU A 170 -16.15 8.32 -3.59
CA LEU A 170 -16.64 7.81 -4.87
C LEU A 170 -16.41 8.77 -6.05
N SER A 171 -16.18 10.04 -5.79
CA SER A 171 -15.92 11.07 -6.80
C SER A 171 -14.43 11.31 -7.08
N LEU A 172 -13.52 10.67 -6.33
CA LEU A 172 -12.08 10.92 -6.47
C LEU A 172 -11.54 10.41 -7.82
N PRO A 173 -11.03 11.29 -8.69
CA PRO A 173 -10.69 10.93 -10.06
C PRO A 173 -9.45 10.06 -10.18
N LYS A 174 -8.55 10.11 -9.19
CA LYS A 174 -7.28 9.39 -9.24
C LYS A 174 -7.15 8.25 -8.24
N LEU A 175 -8.16 8.03 -7.38
CA LEU A 175 -8.09 6.95 -6.40
C LEU A 175 -8.01 5.60 -7.11
N SER A 176 -6.98 4.82 -6.76
CA SER A 176 -6.62 3.55 -7.39
C SER A 176 -6.33 2.45 -6.38
N TRP A 177 -5.64 2.79 -5.31
CA TRP A 177 -5.15 1.86 -4.29
C TRP A 177 -5.81 2.18 -2.96
N LEU A 178 -6.92 1.50 -2.68
CA LEU A 178 -7.75 1.73 -1.50
C LEU A 178 -7.79 0.48 -0.62
N ALA A 179 -7.37 0.60 0.65
CA ALA A 179 -7.56 -0.43 1.66
C ALA A 179 -8.41 0.10 2.82
N TYR A 180 -9.46 -0.65 3.19
CA TYR A 180 -10.41 -0.27 4.24
C TYR A 180 -10.87 -1.45 5.12
N GLY A 181 -10.27 -2.62 4.96
CA GLY A 181 -10.59 -3.81 5.74
C GLY A 181 -10.55 -3.58 7.26
N GLY A 182 -11.27 -4.39 8.03
CA GLY A 182 -11.29 -4.32 9.48
C GLY A 182 -12.05 -3.13 10.09
N ASN A 183 -12.85 -2.40 9.29
CA ASN A 183 -13.80 -1.41 9.81
C ASN A 183 -15.15 -2.06 10.21
N PRO A 184 -15.93 -1.46 11.13
CA PRO A 184 -17.24 -1.98 11.54
C PRO A 184 -18.24 -2.23 10.40
N PHE A 185 -18.19 -1.44 9.33
CA PHE A 185 -19.06 -1.62 8.17
C PHE A 185 -18.63 -2.80 7.28
N CYS A 186 -17.40 -3.29 7.40
CA CYS A 186 -16.92 -4.44 6.63
C CYS A 186 -17.53 -5.72 7.20
N LYS A 187 -18.57 -6.26 6.57
CA LYS A 187 -19.13 -7.56 6.94
C LYS A 187 -18.24 -8.66 6.41
N LYS A 188 -18.07 -9.73 7.20
CA LYS A 188 -17.41 -10.94 6.71
C LYS A 188 -18.33 -11.63 5.71
N HIS A 189 -17.77 -12.06 4.58
CA HIS A 189 -18.55 -12.82 3.60
C HIS A 189 -19.01 -14.16 4.22
N PRO A 190 -20.31 -14.54 4.13
CA PRO A 190 -20.82 -15.76 4.73
C PRO A 190 -20.22 -17.05 4.14
N ASP A 191 -19.70 -17.00 2.91
CA ASP A 191 -19.16 -18.13 2.17
C ASP A 191 -17.69 -18.48 2.49
N SER A 192 -17.08 -17.89 3.53
CA SER A 192 -15.77 -18.31 4.05
C SER A 192 -15.76 -19.75 4.62
N ASN A 193 -16.82 -20.52 4.39
CA ASN A 193 -16.94 -21.96 4.62
C ASN A 193 -16.17 -22.83 3.61
N ASN A 194 -15.17 -22.32 2.92
CA ASN A 194 -14.18 -23.16 2.27
C ASN A 194 -13.60 -24.06 3.36
N LYS A 195 -13.93 -25.34 3.28
CA LYS A 195 -13.44 -26.40 4.20
C LYS A 195 -11.95 -26.62 3.94
N LEU A 196 -11.12 -25.58 4.17
CA LEU A 196 -9.69 -25.76 4.21
C LEU A 196 -9.37 -26.79 5.30
N GLN A 197 -8.55 -27.78 4.95
CA GLN A 197 -8.04 -28.69 5.95
C GLN A 197 -7.23 -27.91 6.99
N THR A 198 -7.33 -28.35 8.23
CA THR A 198 -6.46 -27.86 9.31
C THR A 198 -5.41 -28.92 9.58
N ILE A 199 -4.15 -28.50 9.58
CA ILE A 199 -3.02 -29.35 9.95
C ILE A 199 -2.38 -28.84 11.23
N LEU A 200 -1.56 -29.68 11.89
CA LEU A 200 -0.84 -29.27 13.08
C LEU A 200 0.54 -28.72 12.72
N TRP A 201 1.01 -27.74 13.48
CA TRP A 201 2.36 -27.17 13.29
C TRP A 201 3.47 -28.23 13.36
N ASN A 202 3.33 -29.23 14.22
CA ASN A 202 4.31 -30.31 14.38
C ASN A 202 4.33 -31.33 13.22
N GLU A 203 3.39 -31.23 12.28
CA GLU A 203 3.41 -32.02 11.05
C GLU A 203 4.31 -31.39 9.97
N LEU A 204 4.83 -30.19 10.23
CA LEU A 204 5.66 -29.41 9.31
C LEU A 204 7.13 -29.52 9.70
N GLU A 205 7.98 -29.78 8.73
CA GLU A 205 9.43 -29.58 8.87
C GLU A 205 9.79 -28.20 8.34
N ILE A 206 9.92 -27.21 9.24
CA ILE A 206 10.25 -25.82 8.86
C ILE A 206 11.70 -25.75 8.38
N LYS A 207 11.91 -25.10 7.24
CA LYS A 207 13.21 -24.90 6.59
C LYS A 207 13.63 -23.42 6.61
N GLU A 208 14.29 -22.96 5.55
CA GLU A 208 14.80 -21.60 5.40
C GLU A 208 13.71 -20.54 5.33
N LEU A 209 14.03 -19.35 5.81
CA LEU A 209 13.24 -18.14 5.62
C LEU A 209 13.30 -17.72 4.15
N LEU A 210 12.14 -17.60 3.49
CA LEU A 210 12.03 -17.15 2.10
C LEU A 210 11.85 -15.64 1.99
N GLY A 211 11.16 -15.02 2.95
CA GLY A 211 10.91 -13.58 2.94
C GLY A 211 10.33 -13.06 4.25
N GLN A 212 10.53 -11.76 4.49
CA GLN A 212 9.96 -11.05 5.63
C GLN A 212 9.14 -9.87 5.13
N GLY A 213 7.84 -9.90 5.41
CA GLY A 213 6.91 -8.83 5.10
C GLY A 213 6.44 -8.08 6.35
N ALA A 214 5.67 -7.02 6.12
CA ALA A 214 5.05 -6.26 7.20
C ALA A 214 4.04 -7.10 7.99
N SER A 215 3.23 -7.91 7.31
CA SER A 215 2.16 -8.72 7.90
C SER A 215 2.64 -10.07 8.43
N GLY A 216 3.76 -10.60 7.96
CA GLY A 216 4.24 -11.94 8.34
C GLY A 216 5.59 -12.31 7.76
N ASP A 217 6.11 -13.43 8.25
CA ASP A 217 7.33 -14.08 7.75
C ASP A 217 6.97 -15.33 6.97
N ILE A 218 7.63 -15.54 5.83
CA ILE A 218 7.37 -16.69 4.94
C ILE A 218 8.55 -17.64 5.01
N TYR A 219 8.27 -18.88 5.36
CA TYR A 219 9.25 -19.95 5.46
C TYR A 219 8.96 -21.03 4.41
N LYS A 220 9.99 -21.67 3.89
CA LYS A 220 9.85 -22.95 3.23
C LYS A 220 9.64 -24.04 4.28
N ALA A 221 8.80 -25.00 3.99
CA ALA A 221 8.60 -26.18 4.84
C ALA A 221 8.38 -27.44 4.00
N ILE A 222 8.48 -28.60 4.64
CA ILE A 222 8.09 -29.87 4.05
C ILE A 222 6.85 -30.38 4.79
N TYR A 223 5.82 -30.73 4.04
CA TYR A 223 4.60 -31.37 4.51
C TYR A 223 4.33 -32.64 3.69
N LYS A 224 4.30 -33.82 4.32
CA LYS A 224 4.11 -35.10 3.63
C LYS A 224 4.98 -35.25 2.38
N GLU A 225 6.28 -35.01 2.54
CA GLU A 225 7.32 -35.07 1.50
C GLU A 225 7.22 -34.00 0.39
N LYS A 226 6.25 -33.09 0.46
CA LYS A 226 6.10 -31.99 -0.51
C LYS A 226 6.62 -30.70 0.07
N ALA A 227 7.33 -29.92 -0.76
CA ALA A 227 7.74 -28.58 -0.41
C ALA A 227 6.55 -27.62 -0.48
N VAL A 228 6.37 -26.81 0.57
CA VAL A 228 5.30 -25.82 0.73
C VAL A 228 5.86 -24.50 1.27
N ALA A 229 5.11 -23.43 1.18
CA ALA A 229 5.40 -22.16 1.85
C ALA A 229 4.51 -22.02 3.09
N ILE A 230 5.07 -21.49 4.19
CA ILE A 230 4.35 -21.23 5.44
C ILE A 230 4.42 -19.75 5.72
N LYS A 231 3.27 -19.07 5.73
CA LYS A 231 3.17 -17.68 6.16
C LYS A 231 2.76 -17.61 7.63
N VAL A 232 3.67 -17.15 8.47
CA VAL A 232 3.45 -16.93 9.92
C VAL A 232 3.14 -15.46 10.13
N PHE A 233 1.90 -15.14 10.49
CA PHE A 233 1.45 -13.77 10.67
C PHE A 233 2.00 -13.15 11.97
N LYS A 234 2.37 -11.85 11.91
CA LYS A 234 2.94 -11.13 13.06
C LYS A 234 1.90 -10.66 14.07
N GLY A 235 0.64 -10.49 13.66
CA GLY A 235 -0.44 -10.01 14.52
C GLY A 235 -0.43 -8.50 14.78
N GLU A 236 0.60 -7.79 14.39
CA GLU A 236 0.75 -6.33 14.56
C GLU A 236 0.07 -5.57 13.43
N MET A 237 -0.36 -4.32 13.72
CA MET A 237 -0.92 -3.42 12.72
C MET A 237 0.11 -3.09 11.65
N THR A 238 -0.29 -3.25 10.39
CA THR A 238 0.50 -2.81 9.23
C THR A 238 -0.05 -1.50 8.66
N SER A 239 0.62 -0.96 7.65
CA SER A 239 0.10 0.20 6.90
C SER A 239 -1.22 -0.11 6.19
N ASP A 240 -1.42 -1.36 5.80
CA ASP A 240 -2.54 -1.81 4.97
C ASP A 240 -3.71 -2.35 5.80
N GLY A 241 -3.46 -2.78 7.04
CA GLY A 241 -4.49 -3.25 7.96
C GLY A 241 -4.01 -4.33 8.93
N LEU A 242 -4.95 -5.14 9.40
CA LEU A 242 -4.66 -6.23 10.32
C LEU A 242 -4.29 -7.50 9.53
N PRO A 243 -3.22 -8.22 9.91
CA PRO A 243 -2.82 -9.48 9.27
C PRO A 243 -3.91 -10.55 9.25
N ARG A 244 -4.83 -10.53 10.22
CA ARG A 244 -5.95 -11.46 10.26
C ARG A 244 -6.96 -11.23 9.14
N GLU A 245 -7.22 -9.98 8.77
CA GLU A 245 -8.08 -9.67 7.61
C GLU A 245 -7.45 -10.20 6.31
N GLU A 246 -6.15 -10.03 6.16
CA GLU A 246 -5.39 -10.59 5.03
C GLU A 246 -5.52 -12.12 5.00
N MET A 247 -5.40 -12.80 6.14
CA MET A 247 -5.55 -14.24 6.23
C MET A 247 -6.95 -14.69 5.80
N ASP A 248 -8.00 -14.05 6.31
CA ASP A 248 -9.40 -14.37 5.99
C ASP A 248 -9.68 -14.17 4.48
N ILE A 249 -9.09 -13.14 3.85
CA ILE A 249 -9.20 -12.88 2.42
C ILE A 249 -8.47 -13.95 1.60
N ASN A 250 -7.22 -14.29 1.96
CA ASN A 250 -6.48 -15.35 1.28
C ASN A 250 -7.29 -16.65 1.22
N ILE A 251 -7.93 -17.03 2.34
CA ILE A 251 -8.77 -18.22 2.41
C ILE A 251 -9.98 -18.12 1.47
N SER A 252 -10.59 -16.95 1.38
CA SER A 252 -11.82 -16.73 0.62
C SER A 252 -11.59 -16.57 -0.89
N MET A 253 -10.34 -16.30 -1.31
CA MET A 253 -9.97 -16.24 -2.72
C MET A 253 -10.26 -17.52 -3.48
N GLY A 254 -10.07 -18.69 -2.83
CA GLY A 254 -10.12 -19.98 -3.50
C GLY A 254 -8.97 -20.16 -4.50
N VAL A 255 -9.06 -21.21 -5.31
CA VAL A 255 -8.02 -21.58 -6.28
C VAL A 255 -8.16 -20.80 -7.58
N HIS A 256 -7.06 -20.25 -8.08
CA HIS A 256 -6.99 -19.61 -9.40
C HIS A 256 -5.54 -19.59 -9.92
N GLU A 257 -5.33 -19.92 -11.19
CA GLU A 257 -4.01 -20.07 -11.81
C GLU A 257 -3.07 -18.84 -11.68
N ASN A 258 -3.62 -17.66 -11.48
CA ASN A 258 -2.86 -16.42 -11.34
C ASN A 258 -2.88 -15.84 -9.90
N LEU A 259 -3.26 -16.63 -8.89
CA LEU A 259 -3.24 -16.29 -7.47
C LEU A 259 -2.44 -17.35 -6.70
N ILE A 260 -1.94 -16.98 -5.52
CA ILE A 260 -1.24 -17.93 -4.64
C ILE A 260 -2.28 -18.81 -3.93
N ASP A 261 -2.19 -20.13 -4.10
CA ASP A 261 -3.13 -21.06 -3.50
C ASP A 261 -2.87 -21.24 -2.01
N VAL A 262 -3.96 -21.16 -1.21
CA VAL A 262 -3.97 -21.54 0.20
C VAL A 262 -4.29 -23.03 0.32
N LEU A 263 -3.33 -23.81 0.85
CA LEU A 263 -3.43 -25.26 0.92
C LEU A 263 -4.06 -25.74 2.23
N ALA A 264 -3.75 -25.07 3.37
CA ALA A 264 -4.29 -25.43 4.68
C ALA A 264 -4.19 -24.28 5.69
N LEU A 265 -4.99 -24.37 6.75
CA LEU A 265 -4.78 -23.68 8.02
C LEU A 265 -3.79 -24.48 8.85
N VAL A 266 -2.86 -23.79 9.53
CA VAL A 266 -1.93 -24.46 10.46
C VAL A 266 -2.27 -24.04 11.88
N SER A 267 -2.59 -25.03 12.71
CA SER A 267 -2.94 -24.83 14.12
C SER A 267 -1.78 -25.21 15.05
N GLN A 268 -1.90 -24.81 16.31
CA GLN A 268 -0.94 -25.12 17.39
C GLN A 268 0.49 -24.58 17.12
N HIS A 269 0.60 -23.40 16.51
CA HIS A 269 1.89 -22.71 16.46
C HIS A 269 2.41 -22.45 17.88
N PRO A 270 3.71 -22.69 18.20
CA PRO A 270 4.26 -22.60 19.56
C PRO A 270 4.04 -21.26 20.27
N GLN A 271 3.94 -20.18 19.50
CA GLN A 271 3.70 -18.82 20.00
C GLN A 271 2.23 -18.37 19.82
N GLY A 272 1.31 -19.25 19.48
CA GLY A 272 -0.11 -18.95 19.26
C GLY A 272 -0.38 -18.01 18.05
N LYS A 273 0.52 -17.98 17.09
CA LYS A 273 0.36 -17.14 15.89
C LYS A 273 -0.60 -17.79 14.88
N ASP A 274 -1.29 -16.97 14.12
CA ASP A 274 -2.03 -17.39 12.94
C ASP A 274 -1.06 -17.78 11.82
N VAL A 275 -1.35 -18.91 11.12
CA VAL A 275 -0.44 -19.44 10.10
C VAL A 275 -1.23 -20.07 8.95
N LEU A 276 -0.80 -19.77 7.73
CA LEU A 276 -1.27 -20.40 6.49
C LEU A 276 -0.19 -21.29 5.88
N MET A 277 -0.59 -22.43 5.36
CA MET A 277 0.19 -23.20 4.40
C MET A 277 -0.23 -22.83 2.99
N LEU A 278 0.73 -22.39 2.20
CA LEU A 278 0.56 -21.89 0.84
C LEU A 278 1.32 -22.80 -0.15
N GLU A 279 0.93 -22.71 -1.41
CA GLU A 279 1.76 -23.26 -2.48
C GLU A 279 3.13 -22.59 -2.48
N LEU A 280 4.19 -23.40 -2.66
CA LEU A 280 5.55 -22.89 -2.80
C LEU A 280 5.78 -22.38 -4.22
N ILE A 281 5.88 -21.08 -4.38
CA ILE A 281 6.23 -20.48 -5.67
C ILE A 281 7.69 -20.81 -6.00
N PRO A 282 7.98 -21.32 -7.22
CA PRO A 282 9.34 -21.63 -7.63
C PRO A 282 10.29 -20.42 -7.55
N SER A 283 11.55 -20.64 -7.18
CA SER A 283 12.57 -19.59 -7.10
C SER A 283 12.92 -18.92 -8.44
N SER A 284 12.39 -19.45 -9.55
CA SER A 284 12.49 -18.83 -10.87
C SER A 284 11.58 -17.62 -11.07
N TYR A 285 10.61 -17.42 -10.19
CA TYR A 285 9.74 -16.23 -10.19
C TYR A 285 10.44 -15.05 -9.52
N THR A 286 10.25 -13.87 -10.10
CA THR A 286 10.73 -12.59 -9.56
C THR A 286 9.62 -11.55 -9.61
N ASN A 287 9.74 -10.49 -8.81
CA ASN A 287 8.77 -9.38 -8.90
C ASN A 287 8.84 -8.71 -10.26
N LEU A 288 7.69 -8.42 -10.87
CA LEU A 288 7.55 -7.73 -12.16
C LEU A 288 8.06 -6.29 -12.09
N GLY A 289 7.93 -5.63 -10.95
CA GLY A 289 8.42 -4.28 -10.69
C GLY A 289 9.01 -4.16 -9.29
N LEU A 290 9.53 -2.99 -8.97
CA LEU A 290 10.01 -2.61 -7.64
C LEU A 290 9.02 -1.65 -7.00
N PRO A 291 8.90 -1.63 -5.65
CA PRO A 291 7.98 -0.73 -4.98
C PRO A 291 8.25 0.74 -5.31
N PRO A 292 7.22 1.61 -5.17
CA PRO A 292 7.34 3.03 -5.38
C PRO A 292 8.48 3.66 -4.59
N SER A 293 9.23 4.55 -5.23
CA SER A 293 10.26 5.36 -4.60
C SER A 293 9.66 6.63 -3.96
N PHE A 294 10.49 7.38 -3.24
CA PHE A 294 10.08 8.69 -2.72
C PHE A 294 9.78 9.70 -3.86
N GLU A 295 10.40 9.54 -5.00
CA GLU A 295 10.20 10.41 -6.18
C GLU A 295 8.92 10.05 -6.91
N THR A 296 8.66 8.76 -7.11
CA THR A 296 7.47 8.27 -7.83
C THR A 296 6.19 8.32 -6.99
N CYS A 297 6.33 8.35 -5.66
CA CYS A 297 5.27 8.41 -4.65
C CYS A 297 4.33 7.20 -4.68
N THR A 298 3.59 7.00 -5.77
CA THR A 298 2.56 5.97 -5.95
C THR A 298 2.81 5.07 -7.15
N ARG A 299 3.84 5.30 -7.96
CA ARG A 299 4.12 4.51 -9.16
C ARG A 299 5.33 3.62 -8.95
N ASP A 300 5.24 2.38 -9.41
CA ASP A 300 6.31 1.39 -9.36
C ASP A 300 7.56 1.86 -10.11
N VAL A 301 8.70 1.27 -9.72
CA VAL A 301 9.99 1.52 -10.34
C VAL A 301 10.44 0.24 -11.05
N TYR A 302 11.11 0.40 -12.17
CA TYR A 302 11.65 -0.70 -12.96
C TYR A 302 13.16 -0.54 -13.14
N PRO A 303 13.94 -1.64 -13.14
CA PRO A 303 15.35 -1.60 -13.47
C PRO A 303 15.57 -1.00 -14.87
N LYS A 304 16.67 -0.27 -15.07
CA LYS A 304 16.95 0.41 -16.36
C LYS A 304 17.01 -0.54 -17.56
N ASP A 305 17.48 -1.77 -17.34
CA ASP A 305 17.62 -2.78 -18.38
C ASP A 305 16.42 -3.73 -18.47
N PHE A 306 15.34 -3.46 -17.71
CA PHE A 306 14.14 -4.26 -17.75
C PHE A 306 13.30 -3.88 -18.97
N ILE A 307 13.20 -4.81 -19.92
CA ILE A 307 12.49 -4.59 -21.19
C ILE A 307 11.60 -5.80 -21.48
N LEU A 308 10.32 -5.56 -21.74
CA LEU A 308 9.36 -6.56 -22.14
C LEU A 308 9.11 -6.54 -23.66
N SER A 309 8.67 -7.67 -24.22
CA SER A 309 8.06 -7.68 -25.56
C SER A 309 6.59 -7.23 -25.45
N THR A 310 6.01 -6.73 -26.56
CA THR A 310 4.57 -6.44 -26.60
C THR A 310 3.71 -7.68 -26.31
N LYS A 311 4.18 -8.86 -26.73
CA LYS A 311 3.58 -10.16 -26.45
C LYS A 311 3.56 -10.48 -24.95
N SER A 312 4.69 -10.26 -24.28
CA SER A 312 4.82 -10.43 -22.82
C SER A 312 3.83 -9.50 -22.09
N VAL A 313 3.80 -8.22 -22.48
CA VAL A 313 2.84 -7.25 -21.91
C VAL A 313 1.41 -7.76 -22.03
N LEU A 314 0.99 -8.20 -23.23
CA LEU A 314 -0.37 -8.72 -23.45
C LEU A 314 -0.65 -9.96 -22.59
N LYS A 315 0.30 -10.89 -22.46
CA LYS A 315 0.15 -12.10 -21.64
C LYS A 315 -0.02 -11.74 -20.17
N ILE A 316 0.81 -10.85 -19.63
CA ILE A 316 0.74 -10.35 -18.26
C ILE A 316 -0.63 -9.71 -18.01
N LEU A 317 -1.06 -8.79 -18.88
CA LEU A 317 -2.33 -8.09 -18.71
C LEU A 317 -3.54 -9.04 -18.76
N LYS A 318 -3.54 -10.06 -19.63
CA LYS A 318 -4.57 -11.11 -19.65
C LYS A 318 -4.63 -11.90 -18.35
N ALA A 319 -3.47 -12.34 -17.84
CA ALA A 319 -3.36 -13.07 -16.58
C ALA A 319 -3.89 -12.24 -15.39
N MET A 320 -3.46 -10.99 -15.29
CA MET A 320 -3.88 -10.08 -14.21
C MET A 320 -5.36 -9.70 -14.30
N THR A 321 -5.91 -9.56 -15.50
CA THR A 321 -7.34 -9.31 -15.66
C THR A 321 -8.18 -10.53 -15.26
N ASN A 322 -7.74 -11.75 -15.57
CA ASN A 322 -8.40 -12.98 -15.10
C ASN A 322 -8.41 -13.06 -13.57
N ALA A 323 -7.27 -12.81 -12.93
CA ALA A 323 -7.19 -12.76 -11.47
C ALA A 323 -8.16 -11.71 -10.89
N ALA A 324 -8.18 -10.48 -11.44
CA ALA A 324 -9.07 -9.42 -10.99
C ALA A 324 -10.56 -9.79 -11.17
N VAL A 325 -10.96 -10.36 -12.32
CA VAL A 325 -12.34 -10.85 -12.51
C VAL A 325 -12.72 -11.87 -11.44
N HIS A 326 -11.84 -12.84 -11.17
CA HIS A 326 -12.07 -13.86 -10.15
C HIS A 326 -12.27 -13.27 -8.75
N MET A 327 -11.48 -12.25 -8.38
CA MET A 327 -11.58 -11.55 -7.11
C MET A 327 -12.88 -10.75 -7.00
N HIS A 328 -13.21 -9.94 -8.01
CA HIS A 328 -14.39 -9.09 -8.02
C HIS A 328 -15.70 -9.89 -8.10
N GLU A 329 -15.70 -11.09 -8.68
CA GLU A 329 -16.82 -12.04 -8.59
C GLU A 329 -17.10 -12.50 -7.15
N ARG A 330 -16.06 -12.49 -6.31
CA ARG A 330 -16.12 -12.80 -4.86
C ARG A 330 -16.28 -11.56 -3.98
N CYS A 331 -16.53 -10.41 -4.60
CA CYS A 331 -16.61 -9.12 -3.90
C CYS A 331 -15.36 -8.77 -3.09
N ILE A 332 -14.20 -9.10 -3.63
CA ILE A 332 -12.89 -8.79 -3.07
C ILE A 332 -12.19 -7.80 -3.99
N MET A 333 -11.74 -6.71 -3.41
CA MET A 333 -10.82 -5.74 -4.00
C MET A 333 -9.42 -6.02 -3.50
N HIS A 334 -8.41 -6.04 -4.37
CA HIS A 334 -7.01 -6.21 -3.97
C HIS A 334 -6.50 -5.01 -3.17
N GLY A 335 -6.86 -3.83 -3.61
CA GLY A 335 -6.50 -2.57 -2.95
C GLY A 335 -5.02 -2.19 -3.06
N ASP A 336 -4.17 -3.08 -3.56
CA ASP A 336 -2.73 -2.89 -3.75
C ASP A 336 -2.22 -3.50 -5.07
N PHE A 337 -2.98 -3.29 -6.14
CA PHE A 337 -2.74 -3.87 -7.46
C PHE A 337 -1.56 -3.18 -8.16
N TYR A 338 -0.34 -3.63 -7.84
CA TYR A 338 0.93 -3.09 -8.29
C TYR A 338 1.79 -4.16 -8.97
N ALA A 339 2.71 -3.74 -9.85
CA ALA A 339 3.66 -4.66 -10.47
C ALA A 339 4.63 -5.30 -9.44
N HIS A 340 4.97 -4.61 -8.37
CA HIS A 340 5.82 -5.20 -7.32
C HIS A 340 5.13 -6.30 -6.51
N ASN A 341 3.79 -6.42 -6.60
CA ASN A 341 2.98 -7.50 -6.03
C ASN A 341 2.69 -8.62 -7.05
N ILE A 342 3.20 -8.51 -8.27
CA ILE A 342 3.08 -9.53 -9.31
C ILE A 342 4.41 -10.28 -9.44
N LEU A 343 4.36 -11.58 -9.29
CA LEU A 343 5.47 -12.49 -9.55
C LEU A 343 5.42 -12.97 -10.99
N ILE A 344 6.56 -13.00 -11.66
CA ILE A 344 6.67 -13.40 -13.06
C ILE A 344 7.84 -14.38 -13.25
N ASP A 345 7.65 -15.40 -14.09
CA ASP A 345 8.70 -16.31 -14.53
C ASP A 345 9.24 -15.92 -15.93
N LYS A 346 10.28 -16.64 -16.39
CA LYS A 346 10.89 -16.43 -17.71
C LYS A 346 9.97 -16.69 -18.91
N ASN A 347 8.81 -17.30 -18.70
CA ASN A 347 7.82 -17.60 -19.72
C ASN A 347 6.63 -16.64 -19.66
N ASP A 348 6.73 -15.55 -18.88
CA ASP A 348 5.69 -14.57 -18.62
C ASP A 348 4.44 -15.17 -17.93
N ASN A 349 4.58 -16.26 -17.17
CA ASN A 349 3.53 -16.72 -16.28
C ASN A 349 3.51 -15.84 -15.04
N CYS A 350 2.33 -15.39 -14.63
CA CYS A 350 2.18 -14.38 -13.59
C CYS A 350 1.30 -14.86 -12.45
N ILE A 351 1.68 -14.49 -11.23
CA ILE A 351 0.94 -14.73 -10.00
C ILE A 351 0.82 -13.41 -9.24
N LEU A 352 -0.41 -13.01 -8.91
CA LEU A 352 -0.68 -11.87 -8.05
C LEU A 352 -0.62 -12.32 -6.59
N GLY A 353 0.10 -11.59 -5.76
CA GLY A 353 0.27 -11.83 -4.34
C GLY A 353 0.08 -10.58 -3.51
N ASP A 354 0.42 -10.66 -2.23
CA ASP A 354 0.34 -9.60 -1.22
C ASP A 354 -1.08 -9.00 -1.08
N PHE A 355 -1.95 -9.72 -0.36
CA PHE A 355 -3.33 -9.32 -0.09
C PHE A 355 -3.48 -8.45 1.18
N GLY A 356 -2.40 -7.85 1.68
CA GLY A 356 -2.43 -6.99 2.88
C GLY A 356 -3.37 -5.80 2.75
N GLY A 357 -3.51 -5.24 1.54
CA GLY A 357 -4.43 -4.15 1.23
C GLY A 357 -5.84 -4.59 0.83
N ALA A 358 -6.07 -5.89 0.69
CA ALA A 358 -7.34 -6.38 0.16
C ALA A 358 -8.50 -6.16 1.13
N SER A 359 -9.69 -6.00 0.57
CA SER A 359 -10.89 -5.68 1.35
C SER A 359 -12.13 -6.30 0.71
N TYR A 360 -13.05 -6.79 1.56
CA TYR A 360 -14.39 -7.17 1.11
C TYR A 360 -15.27 -5.95 0.89
N TYR A 361 -16.18 -6.02 -0.07
CA TYR A 361 -17.25 -5.06 -0.25
C TYR A 361 -18.63 -5.76 -0.35
N GLU A 362 -19.69 -5.02 0.00
CA GLU A 362 -21.05 -5.58 0.00
C GLU A 362 -21.58 -5.76 -1.42
N GLN A 363 -22.23 -6.88 -1.69
CA GLN A 363 -22.88 -7.17 -2.98
C GLN A 363 -24.09 -6.28 -3.24
N GLU A 364 -24.77 -5.85 -2.17
CA GLU A 364 -26.10 -5.24 -2.22
C GLU A 364 -26.06 -3.77 -2.67
N ASP A 365 -25.00 -3.01 -2.34
CA ASP A 365 -24.82 -1.65 -2.83
C ASP A 365 -24.11 -1.64 -4.19
N LEU A 366 -24.88 -1.80 -5.24
CA LEU A 366 -24.38 -1.85 -6.61
C LEU A 366 -23.57 -0.60 -7.00
N LYS A 367 -23.92 0.57 -6.47
CA LYS A 367 -23.20 1.82 -6.78
C LYS A 367 -21.81 1.81 -6.18
N ILE A 368 -21.68 1.52 -4.88
CA ILE A 368 -20.39 1.44 -4.21
C ILE A 368 -19.55 0.34 -4.84
N ARG A 369 -20.11 -0.86 -5.02
CA ARG A 369 -19.44 -2.00 -5.64
C ARG A 369 -18.83 -1.64 -7.00
N THR A 370 -19.63 -1.01 -7.87
CA THR A 370 -19.20 -0.63 -9.22
C THR A 370 -18.00 0.33 -9.16
N VAL A 371 -18.06 1.36 -8.31
CA VAL A 371 -16.99 2.35 -8.22
C VAL A 371 -15.74 1.77 -7.57
N LEU A 372 -15.86 0.87 -6.59
CA LEU A 372 -14.72 0.17 -6.00
C LEU A 372 -13.94 -0.65 -7.04
N GLU A 373 -14.65 -1.41 -7.88
CA GLU A 373 -14.02 -2.11 -9.00
C GLU A 373 -13.38 -1.12 -9.99
N GLN A 374 -14.02 0.01 -10.27
CA GLN A 374 -13.49 1.05 -11.16
C GLN A 374 -12.25 1.78 -10.60
N PHE A 375 -12.07 1.83 -9.27
CA PHE A 375 -10.80 2.28 -8.68
C PHE A 375 -9.67 1.29 -8.99
N GLU A 376 -9.94 0.01 -8.88
CA GLU A 376 -8.93 -1.01 -9.17
C GLU A 376 -8.65 -1.14 -10.68
N VAL A 377 -9.66 -0.93 -11.53
CA VAL A 377 -9.46 -0.77 -12.99
C VAL A 377 -8.51 0.40 -13.29
N ARG A 378 -8.56 1.48 -12.52
CA ARG A 378 -7.58 2.56 -12.68
C ARG A 378 -6.16 2.12 -12.28
N ALA A 379 -6.00 1.35 -11.20
CA ALA A 379 -4.71 0.76 -10.85
C ALA A 379 -4.18 -0.13 -11.98
N PHE A 380 -5.05 -0.94 -12.59
CA PHE A 380 -4.72 -1.73 -13.79
C PHE A 380 -4.35 -0.83 -14.98
N GLY A 381 -5.02 0.30 -15.18
CA GLY A 381 -4.65 1.30 -16.20
C GLY A 381 -3.24 1.87 -15.98
N CYS A 382 -2.85 2.11 -14.72
CA CYS A 382 -1.49 2.48 -14.35
C CYS A 382 -0.50 1.35 -14.68
N LEU A 383 -0.85 0.10 -14.41
CA LEU A 383 -0.02 -1.06 -14.79
C LEU A 383 0.16 -1.14 -16.31
N ILE A 384 -0.90 -0.95 -17.11
CA ILE A 384 -0.78 -0.91 -18.58
C ILE A 384 0.21 0.17 -19.01
N GLU A 385 0.10 1.37 -18.44
CA GLU A 385 0.99 2.50 -18.76
C GLU A 385 2.46 2.16 -18.46
N ASP A 386 2.73 1.62 -17.28
CA ASP A 386 4.07 1.25 -16.85
C ASP A 386 4.67 0.16 -17.73
N LEU A 387 3.90 -0.91 -18.03
CA LEU A 387 4.38 -2.01 -18.86
C LEU A 387 4.60 -1.57 -20.33
N LEU A 388 3.78 -0.68 -20.87
CA LEU A 388 4.00 -0.08 -22.19
C LEU A 388 5.25 0.82 -22.22
N TYR A 389 5.54 1.51 -21.11
CA TYR A 389 6.76 2.33 -20.99
C TYR A 389 8.04 1.48 -21.02
N VAL A 390 8.05 0.33 -20.33
CA VAL A 390 9.19 -0.60 -20.28
C VAL A 390 9.17 -1.65 -21.39
N SER A 391 8.34 -1.50 -22.43
CA SER A 391 8.26 -2.44 -23.54
C SER A 391 8.93 -1.92 -24.81
N LYS A 392 9.43 -2.87 -25.62
CA LYS A 392 9.92 -2.57 -26.98
C LYS A 392 8.79 -2.07 -27.85
N GLN A 393 9.14 -1.18 -28.78
CA GLN A 393 8.25 -0.75 -29.86
C GLN A 393 8.45 -1.67 -31.08
N ASP A 394 7.79 -2.82 -31.06
CA ASP A 394 7.88 -3.79 -32.16
C ASP A 394 6.85 -3.44 -33.24
N PHE A 395 7.31 -3.17 -34.46
CA PHE A 395 6.41 -2.84 -35.60
C PHE A 395 5.42 -3.95 -35.91
N GLU A 396 5.80 -5.21 -35.74
CA GLU A 396 4.95 -6.40 -35.94
C GLU A 396 3.69 -6.36 -35.02
N TYR A 397 3.82 -5.80 -33.80
CA TYR A 397 2.75 -5.75 -32.79
C TYR A 397 2.15 -4.35 -32.61
N LYS A 398 2.31 -3.48 -33.61
CA LYS A 398 1.82 -2.09 -33.52
C LYS A 398 0.31 -2.02 -33.22
N ASN A 399 -0.49 -2.84 -33.89
CA ASN A 399 -1.95 -2.84 -33.67
C ASN A 399 -2.31 -3.24 -32.23
N ILE A 400 -1.62 -4.25 -31.67
CA ILE A 400 -1.80 -4.65 -30.27
C ILE A 400 -1.44 -3.50 -29.34
N ARG A 401 -0.30 -2.85 -29.58
CA ARG A 401 0.14 -1.70 -28.75
C ARG A 401 -0.86 -0.55 -28.82
N ASP A 402 -1.37 -0.22 -30.01
CA ASP A 402 -2.36 0.84 -30.20
C ASP A 402 -3.68 0.52 -29.47
N SER A 403 -4.13 -0.74 -29.50
CA SER A 403 -5.31 -1.21 -28.73
C SER A 403 -5.05 -1.15 -27.22
N LEU A 404 -3.86 -1.50 -26.75
CA LEU A 404 -3.49 -1.37 -25.34
C LEU A 404 -3.45 0.10 -24.88
N LEU A 405 -2.99 1.01 -25.74
CA LEU A 405 -3.03 2.46 -25.46
C LEU A 405 -4.49 2.98 -25.35
N GLN A 406 -5.38 2.50 -26.19
CA GLN A 406 -6.82 2.82 -26.09
C GLN A 406 -7.43 2.27 -24.79
N LEU A 407 -7.15 1.00 -24.47
CA LEU A 407 -7.59 0.38 -23.22
C LEU A 407 -7.06 1.14 -22.00
N LYS A 408 -5.78 1.52 -21.99
CA LYS A 408 -5.19 2.37 -20.96
C LYS A 408 -6.02 3.65 -20.76
N THR A 409 -6.36 4.33 -21.85
CA THR A 409 -7.15 5.58 -21.80
C THR A 409 -8.52 5.37 -21.17
N LEU A 410 -9.21 4.28 -21.51
CA LEU A 410 -10.49 3.93 -20.89
C LEU A 410 -10.36 3.64 -19.38
N CYS A 411 -9.32 2.89 -18.98
CA CYS A 411 -9.08 2.55 -17.58
C CYS A 411 -8.67 3.79 -16.73
N LEU A 412 -8.03 4.76 -17.32
CA LEU A 412 -7.56 5.99 -16.68
C LEU A 412 -8.53 7.18 -16.78
N ASP A 413 -9.77 6.97 -17.27
CA ASP A 413 -10.76 8.06 -17.35
C ASP A 413 -10.88 8.79 -15.99
N GLU A 414 -10.93 10.12 -16.03
CA GLU A 414 -11.01 10.95 -14.81
C GLU A 414 -12.33 10.73 -14.05
N MET A 415 -13.39 10.37 -14.75
CA MET A 415 -14.67 10.04 -14.13
C MET A 415 -14.72 8.53 -13.81
N PRO A 416 -14.69 8.11 -12.53
CA PRO A 416 -14.67 6.69 -12.18
C PRO A 416 -15.77 5.88 -12.87
N ASN A 417 -16.99 6.41 -12.93
CA ASN A 417 -18.15 5.75 -13.52
C ASN A 417 -18.11 5.56 -15.06
N LYS A 418 -17.11 6.12 -15.73
CA LYS A 418 -16.87 5.88 -17.17
C LYS A 418 -15.85 4.76 -17.43
N ARG A 419 -15.15 4.31 -16.41
CA ARG A 419 -14.18 3.22 -16.55
C ARG A 419 -14.91 1.90 -16.76
N PRO A 420 -14.40 1.01 -17.61
CA PRO A 420 -14.96 -0.33 -17.77
C PRO A 420 -14.86 -1.12 -16.46
N LEU A 421 -15.63 -2.18 -16.31
CA LEU A 421 -15.43 -3.21 -15.29
C LEU A 421 -14.45 -4.26 -15.81
N PHE A 422 -13.81 -5.05 -14.92
CA PHE A 422 -12.82 -6.05 -15.35
C PHE A 422 -13.35 -7.09 -16.34
N LYS A 423 -14.61 -7.48 -16.26
CA LYS A 423 -15.25 -8.33 -17.29
C LYS A 423 -15.26 -7.69 -18.69
N GLN A 424 -15.44 -6.38 -18.75
CA GLN A 424 -15.40 -5.64 -20.01
C GLN A 424 -13.93 -5.48 -20.49
N VAL A 425 -12.99 -5.23 -19.58
CA VAL A 425 -11.55 -5.23 -19.88
C VAL A 425 -11.12 -6.58 -20.43
N LEU A 426 -11.55 -7.68 -19.81
CA LEU A 426 -11.25 -9.04 -20.25
C LEU A 426 -11.74 -9.27 -21.68
N LYS A 427 -12.98 -8.89 -21.95
CA LYS A 427 -13.56 -9.00 -23.29
C LYS A 427 -12.75 -8.23 -24.33
N LEU A 428 -12.36 -6.98 -24.03
CA LEU A 428 -11.53 -6.17 -24.93
C LEU A 428 -10.18 -6.81 -25.22
N LEU A 429 -9.52 -7.39 -24.19
CA LEU A 429 -8.23 -8.07 -24.33
C LEU A 429 -8.27 -9.36 -25.17
N TYR A 430 -9.41 -10.04 -25.23
CA TYR A 430 -9.53 -11.30 -25.97
C TYR A 430 -10.17 -11.14 -27.37
N GLU A 431 -11.04 -10.17 -27.57
CA GLU A 431 -11.77 -10.00 -28.85
C GLU A 431 -11.11 -8.97 -29.78
N ASN A 432 -10.40 -7.97 -29.24
CA ASN A 432 -9.90 -6.84 -30.02
C ASN A 432 -8.35 -6.70 -29.99
N ILE A 433 -7.67 -7.53 -29.23
CA ILE A 433 -6.24 -7.56 -29.08
C ILE A 433 -5.71 -8.99 -29.18
#